data_887c7dae5b68536d5c684355bdcabfb1
#
_entry.id   887c7dae5b68536d5c684355bdcabfb1
#
_cell.length_a   1.000
_cell.length_b   1.000
_cell.length_c   1.000
_cell.angle_alpha   90.00
_cell.angle_beta   90.00
_cell.angle_gamma   90.00
#
_symmetry.space_group_name_H-M   'P 1'
#
loop_
_entity.id
_entity.type
_entity.pdbx_description
1 polymer ?
#
loop_
_entity_poly.entity_id
_entity_poly.type
_entity_poly.pdbx_seq_one_letter_code
_entity_poly.pdbx_strand_id
1 'polypeptide(L)'
;VASKKLWVDRFWLVVKYALIAFATAFLIRAFLLIPVPVEGNSMEGTLKQGDMVVIEKISPIQRFDVVVFQLPDGSTYIKRVIGLPGESVKYVNDQLYIDDEPVDEDFLVKNRSNDHESASYTNDFDLESLLGVEKLGKDSYFVIGDNRRASKDSRSFGPISGEAILGNARFVYYPLTHIRLI
;
A
#
# COMPACT_ATOMS: atom_id res chain seq x y z
N VAL A 1 21.74 -8.04 -55.46
CA VAL A 1 22.28 -8.86 -54.34
C VAL A 1 22.49 -8.01 -53.10
N ALA A 2 23.03 -6.79 -53.18
CA ALA A 2 23.27 -5.88 -52.06
C ALA A 2 22.01 -5.43 -51.30
N SER A 3 20.91 -5.19 -52.00
CA SER A 3 19.63 -4.74 -51.45
C SER A 3 18.98 -5.80 -50.53
N LYS A 4 19.05 -7.09 -50.92
CA LYS A 4 18.53 -8.19 -50.08
C LYS A 4 19.32 -8.37 -48.80
N LYS A 5 20.64 -8.20 -48.82
CA LYS A 5 21.48 -8.30 -47.60
C LYS A 5 21.16 -7.18 -46.60
N LEU A 6 21.03 -5.94 -47.07
CA LEU A 6 20.62 -4.80 -46.25
C LEU A 6 19.23 -5.00 -45.56
N TRP A 7 18.28 -5.63 -46.26
CA TRP A 7 16.96 -5.94 -45.73
C TRP A 7 17.04 -7.00 -44.61
N VAL A 8 17.81 -8.05 -44.84
CA VAL A 8 18.02 -9.13 -43.87
C VAL A 8 18.74 -8.59 -42.62
N ASP A 9 19.78 -7.75 -42.78
CA ASP A 9 20.51 -7.17 -41.68
C ASP A 9 19.61 -6.25 -40.82
N ARG A 10 18.76 -5.43 -41.48
CA ARG A 10 17.77 -4.59 -40.78
C ARG A 10 16.73 -5.44 -40.03
N PHE A 11 16.24 -6.50 -40.63
CA PHE A 11 15.28 -7.42 -40.02
C PHE A 11 15.86 -8.03 -38.72
N TRP A 12 17.09 -8.57 -38.81
CA TRP A 12 17.75 -9.13 -37.63
C TRP A 12 18.03 -8.10 -36.53
N LEU A 13 18.31 -6.87 -36.91
CA LEU A 13 18.49 -5.75 -35.98
C LEU A 13 17.20 -5.43 -35.23
N VAL A 14 16.07 -5.36 -35.92
CA VAL A 14 14.74 -5.17 -35.33
C VAL A 14 14.39 -6.33 -34.39
N VAL A 15 14.60 -7.58 -34.82
CA VAL A 15 14.35 -8.77 -33.97
C VAL A 15 15.20 -8.73 -32.71
N LYS A 16 16.48 -8.39 -32.82
CA LYS A 16 17.39 -8.26 -31.66
C LYS A 16 16.86 -7.25 -30.64
N TYR A 17 16.51 -6.04 -31.07
CA TYR A 17 16.00 -5.02 -30.15
C TYR A 17 14.63 -5.36 -29.59
N ALA A 18 13.76 -6.00 -30.37
CA ALA A 18 12.48 -6.51 -29.89
C ALA A 18 12.66 -7.57 -28.79
N LEU A 19 13.61 -8.48 -28.94
CA LEU A 19 13.91 -9.49 -27.92
C LEU A 19 14.49 -8.85 -26.65
N ILE A 20 15.38 -7.86 -26.79
CA ILE A 20 15.95 -7.14 -25.63
C ILE A 20 14.82 -6.39 -24.89
N ALA A 21 13.96 -5.67 -25.61
CA ALA A 21 12.84 -4.94 -25.04
C ALA A 21 11.86 -5.89 -24.31
N PHE A 22 11.54 -7.03 -24.94
CA PHE A 22 10.68 -8.05 -24.35
C PHE A 22 11.31 -8.67 -23.08
N ALA A 23 12.60 -9.04 -23.14
CA ALA A 23 13.31 -9.58 -21.97
C ALA A 23 13.36 -8.57 -20.82
N THR A 24 13.64 -7.29 -21.11
CA THR A 24 13.65 -6.22 -20.12
C THR A 24 12.27 -6.01 -19.50
N ALA A 25 11.22 -5.93 -20.31
CA ALA A 25 9.84 -5.80 -19.83
C ALA A 25 9.41 -7.02 -19.00
N PHE A 26 9.80 -8.23 -19.41
CA PHE A 26 9.55 -9.46 -18.66
C PHE A 26 10.24 -9.47 -17.30
N LEU A 27 11.50 -9.05 -17.22
CA LEU A 27 12.25 -8.95 -15.96
C LEU A 27 11.62 -7.92 -15.03
N ILE A 28 11.27 -6.74 -15.54
CA ILE A 28 10.56 -5.70 -14.76
C ILE A 28 9.26 -6.27 -14.19
N ARG A 29 8.43 -6.90 -15.02
CA ARG A 29 7.18 -7.50 -14.59
C ARG A 29 7.38 -8.63 -13.57
N ALA A 30 8.37 -9.50 -13.78
CA ALA A 30 8.59 -10.68 -12.94
C ALA A 30 9.12 -10.35 -11.56
N PHE A 31 9.93 -9.30 -11.42
CA PHE A 31 10.66 -9.01 -10.18
C PHE A 31 10.21 -7.74 -9.46
N LEU A 32 9.57 -6.79 -10.14
CA LEU A 32 9.30 -5.46 -9.59
C LEU A 32 7.82 -5.16 -9.38
N LEU A 33 6.92 -5.74 -10.18
CA LEU A 33 5.51 -5.41 -10.17
C LEU A 33 4.66 -6.66 -9.98
N ILE A 34 3.97 -6.76 -8.83
CA ILE A 34 3.12 -7.90 -8.50
C ILE A 34 1.67 -7.43 -8.46
N PRO A 35 0.76 -8.05 -9.25
CA PRO A 35 -0.67 -7.76 -9.15
C PRO A 35 -1.28 -8.43 -7.91
N VAL A 36 -2.06 -7.66 -7.16
CA VAL A 36 -2.77 -8.14 -5.95
C VAL A 36 -4.23 -7.72 -6.03
N PRO A 37 -5.19 -8.65 -5.83
CA PRO A 37 -6.60 -8.31 -5.73
C PRO A 37 -6.90 -7.65 -4.39
N VAL A 38 -7.79 -6.64 -4.41
CA VAL A 38 -8.34 -6.00 -3.21
C VAL A 38 -9.60 -6.72 -2.78
N GLU A 39 -9.58 -7.31 -1.61
CA GLU A 39 -10.71 -7.99 -1.00
C GLU A 39 -11.21 -7.21 0.22
N GLY A 40 -12.55 -7.16 0.36
CA GLY A 40 -13.21 -6.42 1.44
C GLY A 40 -13.23 -4.89 1.23
N ASN A 41 -13.73 -4.19 2.25
CA ASN A 41 -14.01 -2.75 2.21
C ASN A 41 -13.18 -1.92 3.19
N SER A 42 -12.17 -2.52 3.81
CA SER A 42 -11.36 -1.84 4.85
C SER A 42 -10.54 -0.65 4.36
N MET A 43 -10.32 -0.54 3.05
CA MET A 43 -9.62 0.58 2.39
C MET A 43 -10.58 1.44 1.56
N GLU A 44 -11.90 1.34 1.83
CA GLU A 44 -12.90 2.12 1.11
C GLU A 44 -12.64 3.63 1.25
N GLY A 45 -12.84 4.35 0.15
CA GLY A 45 -12.38 5.72 -0.01
C GLY A 45 -11.14 5.79 -0.91
N THR A 46 -10.13 4.96 -0.65
CA THR A 46 -8.93 4.83 -1.49
C THR A 46 -9.00 3.62 -2.43
N LEU A 47 -9.41 2.44 -1.94
CA LEU A 47 -9.52 1.22 -2.74
C LEU A 47 -10.92 0.63 -2.57
N LYS A 48 -11.41 -0.04 -3.61
CA LYS A 48 -12.70 -0.74 -3.59
C LYS A 48 -12.48 -2.24 -3.75
N GLN A 49 -13.40 -3.01 -3.21
CA GLN A 49 -13.43 -4.46 -3.45
C GLN A 49 -13.48 -4.75 -4.95
N GLY A 50 -12.61 -5.65 -5.42
CA GLY A 50 -12.47 -6.02 -6.83
C GLY A 50 -11.47 -5.15 -7.60
N ASP A 51 -10.91 -4.10 -7.01
CA ASP A 51 -9.75 -3.40 -7.58
C ASP A 51 -8.56 -4.37 -7.65
N MET A 52 -7.75 -4.24 -8.70
CA MET A 52 -6.47 -4.92 -8.81
C MET A 52 -5.36 -3.88 -8.69
N VAL A 53 -4.52 -4.03 -7.71
CA VAL A 53 -3.40 -3.11 -7.46
C VAL A 53 -2.08 -3.72 -7.87
N VAL A 54 -1.15 -2.88 -8.28
CA VAL A 54 0.24 -3.27 -8.49
C VAL A 54 1.05 -2.83 -7.30
N ILE A 55 1.77 -3.78 -6.68
CA ILE A 55 2.73 -3.50 -5.62
C ILE A 55 4.15 -3.51 -6.15
N GLU A 56 4.98 -2.66 -5.57
CA GLU A 56 6.42 -2.63 -5.81
C GLU A 56 7.19 -2.86 -4.50
N LYS A 57 8.40 -3.43 -4.61
CA LYS A 57 9.19 -3.89 -3.46
C LYS A 57 10.47 -3.09 -3.18
N ILE A 58 10.74 -2.06 -3.97
CA ILE A 58 12.06 -1.41 -3.96
C ILE A 58 12.09 -0.17 -3.08
N SER A 59 11.02 0.61 -3.08
CA SER A 59 10.98 1.87 -2.34
C SER A 59 10.92 1.62 -0.84
N PRO A 60 11.63 2.41 -0.04
CA PRO A 60 11.49 2.39 1.40
C PRO A 60 10.03 2.76 1.78
N ILE A 61 9.53 2.13 2.83
CA ILE A 61 8.19 2.39 3.33
C ILE A 61 8.15 3.73 4.02
N GLN A 62 7.19 4.55 3.64
CA GLN A 62 6.96 5.88 4.18
C GLN A 62 5.61 5.95 4.89
N ARG A 63 5.43 6.99 5.72
CA ARG A 63 4.13 7.28 6.31
C ARG A 63 3.11 7.55 5.22
N PHE A 64 1.91 7.00 5.42
CA PHE A 64 0.77 7.02 4.50
C PHE A 64 0.90 6.16 3.25
N ASP A 65 2.01 5.47 3.03
CA ASP A 65 2.06 4.43 2.00
C ASP A 65 0.97 3.36 2.26
N VAL A 66 0.33 2.91 1.20
CA VAL A 66 -0.57 1.75 1.26
C VAL A 66 0.26 0.50 1.02
N VAL A 67 0.30 -0.39 2.00
CA VAL A 67 1.12 -1.60 1.94
C VAL A 67 0.28 -2.86 1.89
N VAL A 68 0.77 -3.86 1.17
CA VAL A 68 0.29 -5.23 1.22
C VAL A 68 1.23 -6.04 2.09
N PHE A 69 0.70 -6.78 3.04
CA PHE A 69 1.47 -7.59 3.98
C PHE A 69 0.76 -8.90 4.29
N GLN A 70 1.52 -9.86 4.82
CA GLN A 70 1.00 -11.17 5.22
C GLN A 70 1.21 -11.38 6.71
N LEU A 71 0.14 -11.77 7.41
CA LEU A 71 0.21 -12.16 8.81
C LEU A 71 0.73 -13.61 8.96
N PRO A 72 1.19 -13.99 10.17
CA PRO A 72 1.71 -15.34 10.42
C PRO A 72 0.71 -16.49 10.15
N ASP A 73 -0.59 -16.20 10.17
CA ASP A 73 -1.65 -17.13 9.81
C ASP A 73 -1.81 -17.34 8.29
N GLY A 74 -1.00 -16.68 7.48
CA GLY A 74 -1.05 -16.71 6.02
C GLY A 74 -2.04 -15.74 5.39
N SER A 75 -2.83 -15.01 6.19
CA SER A 75 -3.79 -14.01 5.68
C SER A 75 -3.06 -12.80 5.09
N THR A 76 -3.47 -12.38 3.89
CA THR A 76 -2.93 -11.19 3.23
C THR A 76 -3.87 -10.00 3.44
N TYR A 77 -3.30 -8.88 3.83
CA TYR A 77 -4.01 -7.62 4.09
C TYR A 77 -3.43 -6.48 3.28
N ILE A 78 -4.28 -5.47 3.03
CA ILE A 78 -3.88 -4.19 2.47
C ILE A 78 -4.33 -3.09 3.43
N LYS A 79 -3.39 -2.25 3.91
CA LYS A 79 -3.63 -1.19 4.88
C LYS A 79 -2.69 -0.02 4.61
N ARG A 80 -2.97 1.11 5.26
CA ARG A 80 -2.13 2.30 5.21
C ARG A 80 -1.20 2.36 6.42
N VAL A 81 0.07 2.69 6.18
CA VAL A 81 1.07 2.92 7.22
C VAL A 81 0.78 4.23 7.92
N ILE A 82 0.56 4.18 9.23
CA ILE A 82 0.31 5.34 10.08
C ILE A 82 1.51 5.64 10.97
N GLY A 83 2.09 4.62 11.61
CA GLY A 83 3.28 4.75 12.46
C GLY A 83 4.48 4.05 11.84
N LEU A 84 5.63 4.69 11.88
CA LEU A 84 6.92 4.16 11.46
C LEU A 84 7.70 3.61 12.66
N PRO A 85 8.74 2.80 12.44
CA PRO A 85 9.57 2.26 13.51
C PRO A 85 10.11 3.34 14.45
N GLY A 86 9.95 3.11 15.75
CA GLY A 86 10.44 4.01 16.81
C GLY A 86 9.52 5.16 17.19
N GLU A 87 8.38 5.31 16.52
CA GLU A 87 7.44 6.40 16.78
C GLU A 87 6.36 6.01 17.80
N SER A 88 5.82 7.01 18.51
CA SER A 88 4.56 6.89 19.23
C SER A 88 3.39 7.23 18.31
N VAL A 89 2.26 6.56 18.48
CA VAL A 89 1.04 6.79 17.70
C VAL A 89 -0.13 6.92 18.66
N LYS A 90 -0.89 8.01 18.56
CA LYS A 90 -2.15 8.16 19.27
C LYS A 90 -3.19 8.91 18.44
N TYR A 91 -4.45 8.64 18.75
CA TYR A 91 -5.60 9.39 18.24
C TYR A 91 -6.38 10.00 19.39
N VAL A 92 -6.67 11.28 19.28
CA VAL A 92 -7.50 12.02 20.21
C VAL A 92 -8.47 12.91 19.44
N ASN A 93 -9.77 12.73 19.63
CA ASN A 93 -10.82 13.48 18.94
C ASN A 93 -10.64 13.52 17.40
N ASP A 94 -10.48 12.36 16.76
CA ASP A 94 -10.23 12.21 15.31
C ASP A 94 -8.92 12.80 14.79
N GLN A 95 -8.05 13.32 15.65
CA GLN A 95 -6.73 13.83 15.26
C GLN A 95 -5.65 12.79 15.52
N LEU A 96 -4.83 12.52 14.49
CA LEU A 96 -3.63 11.71 14.60
C LEU A 96 -2.50 12.54 15.23
N TYR A 97 -1.77 11.93 16.15
CA TYR A 97 -0.52 12.44 16.71
C TYR A 97 0.59 11.40 16.56
N ILE A 98 1.74 11.86 16.10
CA ILE A 98 2.98 11.09 16.00
C ILE A 98 4.04 11.80 16.82
N ASP A 99 4.63 11.10 17.80
CA ASP A 99 5.58 11.68 18.75
C ASP A 99 5.04 12.99 19.38
N ASP A 100 3.75 12.99 19.73
CA ASP A 100 2.98 14.10 20.28
C ASP A 100 2.72 15.30 19.34
N GLU A 101 3.19 15.25 18.09
CA GLU A 101 2.92 16.26 17.10
C GLU A 101 1.68 15.90 16.25
N PRO A 102 0.74 16.84 16.00
CA PRO A 102 -0.43 16.57 15.20
C PRO A 102 -0.05 16.36 13.73
N VAL A 103 -0.65 15.38 13.09
CA VAL A 103 -0.41 15.03 11.69
C VAL A 103 -1.76 14.95 10.96
N ASP A 104 -1.88 15.66 9.83
CA ASP A 104 -3.09 15.68 9.04
C ASP A 104 -3.21 14.44 8.14
N GLU A 105 -4.46 13.98 7.97
CA GLU A 105 -4.81 12.81 7.15
C GLU A 105 -5.70 13.21 5.99
N ASP A 106 -5.16 13.93 5.00
CA ASP A 106 -5.90 14.48 3.86
C ASP A 106 -6.65 13.41 3.05
N PHE A 107 -6.12 12.18 3.02
CA PHE A 107 -6.76 11.04 2.35
C PHE A 107 -8.09 10.60 3.01
N LEU A 108 -8.36 11.00 4.25
CA LEU A 108 -9.61 10.69 4.95
C LEU A 108 -10.72 11.73 4.79
N VAL A 109 -10.45 12.89 4.24
CA VAL A 109 -11.42 14.00 4.12
C VAL A 109 -12.72 13.52 3.49
N LYS A 110 -12.64 12.74 2.42
CA LYS A 110 -13.83 12.18 1.75
C LYS A 110 -14.58 11.17 2.61
N ASN A 111 -13.87 10.32 3.34
CA ASN A 111 -14.47 9.30 4.19
C ASN A 111 -15.17 9.95 5.38
N ARG A 112 -14.52 10.92 6.02
CA ARG A 112 -15.10 11.70 7.12
C ARG A 112 -16.32 12.49 6.69
N SER A 113 -16.31 13.11 5.51
CA SER A 113 -17.46 13.88 4.99
C SER A 113 -18.68 13.01 4.66
N ASN A 114 -18.47 11.74 4.34
CA ASN A 114 -19.53 10.78 4.05
C ASN A 114 -20.00 10.01 5.30
N ASP A 115 -19.32 10.18 6.42
CA ASP A 115 -19.68 9.56 7.69
C ASP A 115 -20.78 10.40 8.36
N HIS A 116 -21.96 9.81 8.53
CA HIS A 116 -23.13 10.47 9.13
C HIS A 116 -23.31 10.13 10.61
N GLU A 117 -22.38 9.40 11.20
CA GLU A 117 -22.43 9.10 12.63
C GLU A 117 -21.94 10.28 13.45
N SER A 118 -22.56 10.49 14.61
CA SER A 118 -22.21 11.57 15.56
C SER A 118 -20.96 11.28 16.37
N ALA A 119 -20.44 10.06 16.33
CA ALA A 119 -19.22 9.65 17.02
C ALA A 119 -17.97 9.89 16.16
N SER A 120 -16.81 9.99 16.79
CA SER A 120 -15.52 10.12 16.11
C SER A 120 -15.35 9.05 15.03
N TYR A 121 -14.84 9.41 13.85
CA TYR A 121 -14.58 8.48 12.73
C TYR A 121 -13.48 7.47 13.09
N THR A 122 -12.47 7.93 13.83
CA THR A 122 -11.45 7.08 14.45
C THR A 122 -11.58 7.19 15.97
N ASN A 123 -11.82 6.08 16.65
CA ASN A 123 -11.86 6.06 18.12
C ASN A 123 -10.53 6.46 18.72
N ASP A 124 -10.56 7.11 19.86
CA ASP A 124 -9.36 7.48 20.62
C ASP A 124 -8.59 6.23 21.07
N PHE A 125 -7.29 6.26 20.91
CA PHE A 125 -6.36 5.25 21.42
C PHE A 125 -4.93 5.79 21.46
N ASP A 126 -4.07 5.12 22.21
CA ASP A 126 -2.61 5.25 22.17
C ASP A 126 -1.95 3.86 22.22
N LEU A 127 -0.65 3.80 21.90
CA LEU A 127 0.08 2.53 21.87
C LEU A 127 0.20 1.90 23.28
N GLU A 128 0.24 2.70 24.34
CA GLU A 128 0.35 2.19 25.69
C GLU A 128 -0.92 1.46 26.10
N SER A 129 -2.09 2.04 25.83
CA SER A 129 -3.39 1.41 26.10
C SER A 129 -3.66 0.17 25.26
N LEU A 130 -3.20 0.15 23.99
CA LEU A 130 -3.43 -0.97 23.07
C LEU A 130 -2.42 -2.11 23.26
N LEU A 131 -1.14 -1.78 23.50
CA LEU A 131 -0.02 -2.73 23.38
C LEU A 131 0.87 -2.76 24.61
N GLY A 132 0.70 -1.83 25.56
CA GLY A 132 1.57 -1.69 26.73
C GLY A 132 2.96 -1.13 26.41
N VAL A 133 3.12 -0.41 25.29
CA VAL A 133 4.38 0.19 24.87
C VAL A 133 4.16 1.65 24.46
N GLU A 134 5.12 2.53 24.80
CA GLU A 134 5.04 3.94 24.42
C GLU A 134 5.37 4.18 22.94
N LYS A 135 6.27 3.37 22.36
CA LYS A 135 6.77 3.52 21.00
C LYS A 135 6.85 2.19 20.25
N LEU A 136 6.73 2.27 18.94
CA LEU A 136 6.91 1.12 18.03
C LEU A 136 8.36 0.60 18.10
N GLY A 137 8.52 -0.70 17.94
CA GLY A 137 9.82 -1.35 17.82
C GLY A 137 10.60 -0.90 16.58
N LYS A 138 11.89 -1.23 16.51
CA LYS A 138 12.81 -0.81 15.43
C LYS A 138 12.44 -1.34 14.02
N ASP A 139 11.61 -2.39 13.94
CA ASP A 139 11.12 -2.97 12.69
C ASP A 139 9.60 -3.14 12.73
N SER A 140 8.92 -2.25 13.43
CA SER A 140 7.47 -2.34 13.64
C SER A 140 6.76 -1.17 12.99
N TYR A 141 5.76 -1.50 12.16
CA TYR A 141 4.89 -0.53 11.48
C TYR A 141 3.48 -0.64 12.02
N PHE A 142 2.85 0.50 12.31
CA PHE A 142 1.46 0.55 12.70
C PHE A 142 0.59 0.89 11.49
N VAL A 143 -0.31 -0.02 11.13
CA VAL A 143 -1.11 0.09 9.91
C VAL A 143 -2.59 0.16 10.25
N ILE A 144 -3.33 1.05 9.55
CA ILE A 144 -4.78 1.22 9.75
C ILE A 144 -5.47 1.23 8.37
N GLY A 145 -6.71 0.75 8.32
CA GLY A 145 -7.54 0.87 7.13
C GLY A 145 -8.17 2.27 6.99
N ASP A 146 -8.37 2.72 5.76
CA ASP A 146 -9.00 4.01 5.49
C ASP A 146 -10.48 4.03 5.89
N ASN A 147 -11.16 2.88 5.83
CA ASN A 147 -12.46 2.68 6.43
C ASN A 147 -12.29 2.38 7.93
N ARG A 148 -12.15 3.43 8.74
CA ARG A 148 -11.83 3.35 10.16
C ARG A 148 -12.83 2.54 10.99
N ARG A 149 -14.10 2.54 10.59
CA ARG A 149 -15.18 1.84 11.29
C ARG A 149 -15.24 0.35 10.94
N ALA A 150 -14.80 -0.04 9.75
CA ALA A 150 -14.90 -1.40 9.21
C ALA A 150 -13.53 -1.97 8.82
N SER A 151 -12.52 -1.75 9.64
CA SER A 151 -11.17 -2.27 9.40
C SER A 151 -10.67 -3.11 10.58
N LYS A 152 -10.25 -4.34 10.26
CA LYS A 152 -9.40 -5.15 11.13
C LYS A 152 -7.95 -4.81 10.79
N ASP A 153 -7.24 -4.14 11.71
CA ASP A 153 -5.90 -3.59 11.50
C ASP A 153 -5.08 -3.61 12.79
N SER A 154 -3.99 -2.85 12.87
CA SER A 154 -3.07 -2.86 14.02
C SER A 154 -3.73 -2.54 15.36
N ARG A 155 -4.88 -1.89 15.36
CA ARG A 155 -5.68 -1.71 16.57
C ARG A 155 -6.19 -3.04 17.14
N SER A 156 -6.29 -4.09 16.30
CA SER A 156 -6.80 -5.41 16.67
C SER A 156 -5.72 -6.48 16.75
N PHE A 157 -4.74 -6.48 15.84
CA PHE A 157 -3.71 -7.53 15.77
C PHE A 157 -2.30 -7.05 16.11
N GLY A 158 -2.14 -5.75 16.45
CA GLY A 158 -0.84 -5.18 16.78
C GLY A 158 -0.06 -4.69 15.55
N PRO A 159 1.15 -4.16 15.75
CA PRO A 159 2.04 -3.71 14.67
C PRO A 159 2.54 -4.90 13.85
N ILE A 160 2.91 -4.64 12.60
CA ILE A 160 3.50 -5.62 11.68
C ILE A 160 5.00 -5.38 11.55
N SER A 161 5.77 -6.45 11.30
CA SER A 161 7.20 -6.31 10.98
C SER A 161 7.40 -5.87 9.53
N GLY A 162 8.53 -5.22 9.25
CA GLY A 162 8.91 -4.88 7.87
C GLY A 162 9.04 -6.11 6.97
N GLU A 163 9.48 -7.26 7.51
CA GLU A 163 9.57 -8.53 6.77
C GLU A 163 8.20 -9.06 6.33
N ALA A 164 7.13 -8.75 7.07
CA ALA A 164 5.77 -9.13 6.70
C ALA A 164 5.25 -8.36 5.49
N ILE A 165 5.85 -7.21 5.15
CA ILE A 165 5.40 -6.34 4.08
C ILE A 165 5.85 -6.89 2.73
N LEU A 166 4.88 -7.21 1.88
CA LEU A 166 5.11 -7.74 0.53
C LEU A 166 5.47 -6.65 -0.47
N GLY A 167 5.01 -5.41 -0.23
CA GLY A 167 5.34 -4.24 -1.06
C GLY A 167 4.36 -3.09 -0.89
N ASN A 168 4.71 -1.96 -1.51
CA ASN A 168 3.90 -0.74 -1.57
C ASN A 168 2.92 -0.80 -2.74
N ALA A 169 1.63 -0.55 -2.50
CA ALA A 169 0.63 -0.41 -3.56
C ALA A 169 0.79 0.95 -4.25
N ARG A 170 1.03 0.95 -5.57
CA ARG A 170 1.34 2.17 -6.33
C ARG A 170 0.21 2.63 -7.22
N PHE A 171 -0.51 1.73 -7.85
CA PHE A 171 -1.65 2.11 -8.69
C PHE A 171 -2.66 0.98 -8.84
N VAL A 172 -3.92 1.38 -9.06
CA VAL A 172 -5.01 0.50 -9.46
C VAL A 172 -5.00 0.40 -10.99
N TYR A 173 -4.90 -0.82 -11.54
CA TYR A 173 -4.88 -1.03 -12.99
C TYR A 173 -6.15 -1.68 -13.55
N TYR A 174 -6.98 -2.24 -12.68
CA TYR A 174 -8.26 -2.84 -13.04
C TYR A 174 -9.27 -2.61 -11.90
N PRO A 175 -10.55 -2.39 -12.20
CA PRO A 175 -11.16 -2.22 -13.54
C PRO A 175 -10.68 -0.94 -14.23
N LEU A 176 -10.75 -0.89 -15.58
CA LEU A 176 -10.26 0.25 -16.37
C LEU A 176 -10.90 1.59 -15.98
N THR A 177 -12.12 1.55 -15.42
CA THR A 177 -12.85 2.72 -14.90
C THR A 177 -12.29 3.27 -13.59
N HIS A 178 -11.40 2.51 -12.92
CA HIS A 178 -10.81 2.86 -11.62
C HIS A 178 -9.30 3.08 -11.69
N ILE A 179 -8.71 3.14 -12.89
CA ILE A 179 -7.25 3.37 -13.03
C ILE A 179 -6.86 4.68 -12.35
N ARG A 180 -5.98 4.60 -11.35
CA ARG A 180 -5.44 5.75 -10.61
C ARG A 180 -4.17 5.39 -9.85
N LEU A 181 -3.39 6.39 -9.51
CA LEU A 181 -2.30 6.29 -8.50
C LEU A 181 -2.91 6.23 -7.09
N ILE A 182 -2.19 5.60 -6.18
CA ILE A 182 -2.55 5.44 -4.78
C ILE A 182 -1.68 6.35 -3.92
#